data_fe0d0ca86ee0c5755e99e02b843d3ce9
#
_entry.id   fe0d0ca86ee0c5755e99e02b843d3ce9
#
_cell.length_a   1.000
_cell.length_b   1.000
_cell.length_c   1.000
_cell.angle_alpha   90.00
_cell.angle_beta   90.00
_cell.angle_gamma   90.00
#
_symmetry.space_group_name_H-M   'P 1'
#
loop_
_entity.id
_entity.type
_entity.pdbx_description
1 polymer ?
#
loop_
_entity_poly.entity_id
_entity_poly.type
_entity_poly.pdbx_seq_one_letter_code
_entity_poly.pdbx_strand_id
1 'polypeptide(L)'
;MAAVIYGGKILGFVPKSYLPNYSEFYEARQFVEAPAENGEHLWKEGESVPFGANLIFTHQKYHRFSFGIELCEDLWTPIPPSGELAMAGAHIILNLSASDELTGKAGYRRELVKNQSARTLSAYLYADAGEGESTMDMVFAGHNLIVENGVVLKESKPFAGEKDLITEIDLGRLHNERRRMTTFTKGQKKDDFTTIWFDSSVPEETKLTRSFEKTPFVPSTRAHREERCEEILAIQSYGLAKRLRHTGCKHAVIGLSGGLDSTLALLVTVRAFDTLNLEREGIVCVTMPCFGTTNRTYDLSLIHI
;
A
#
# COMPACT_ATOMS: atom_id res chain seq x y z
N MET A 1 -22.92 -13.51 -1.07
CA MET A 1 -22.82 -12.53 0.03
C MET A 1 -21.90 -13.06 1.12
N ALA A 2 -21.27 -12.16 1.87
CA ALA A 2 -20.49 -12.49 3.07
C ALA A 2 -21.32 -12.23 4.32
N ALA A 3 -21.12 -13.06 5.37
CA ALA A 3 -21.68 -12.85 6.69
C ALA A 3 -20.58 -12.51 7.67
N VAL A 4 -20.75 -11.45 8.45
CA VAL A 4 -19.84 -11.11 9.55
C VAL A 4 -20.44 -11.66 10.85
N ILE A 5 -19.70 -12.54 11.50
CA ILE A 5 -20.16 -13.26 12.68
C ILE A 5 -19.20 -12.99 13.84
N TYR A 6 -19.72 -12.59 14.98
CA TYR A 6 -18.96 -12.43 16.20
C TYR A 6 -19.79 -12.83 17.43
N GLY A 7 -19.18 -13.62 18.34
CA GLY A 7 -19.85 -14.04 19.58
C GLY A 7 -21.15 -14.84 19.35
N GLY A 8 -21.23 -15.59 18.27
CA GLY A 8 -22.43 -16.38 17.90
C GLY A 8 -23.57 -15.55 17.28
N LYS A 9 -23.36 -14.25 17.02
CA LYS A 9 -24.33 -13.34 16.38
C LYS A 9 -23.85 -12.93 15.00
N ILE A 10 -24.78 -12.77 14.06
CA ILE A 10 -24.52 -12.14 12.76
C ILE A 10 -24.58 -10.64 12.94
N LEU A 11 -23.49 -9.96 12.61
CA LEU A 11 -23.38 -8.51 12.70
C LEU A 11 -23.88 -7.81 11.43
N GLY A 12 -23.82 -8.49 10.29
CA GLY A 12 -24.27 -7.96 9.00
C GLY A 12 -24.01 -8.91 7.85
N PHE A 13 -24.73 -8.69 6.76
CA PHE A 13 -24.53 -9.36 5.48
C PHE A 13 -24.06 -8.35 4.43
N VAL A 14 -23.02 -8.70 3.71
CA VAL A 14 -22.49 -7.89 2.60
C VAL A 14 -22.73 -8.65 1.30
N PRO A 15 -23.66 -8.22 0.44
CA PRO A 15 -23.87 -8.79 -0.88
C PRO A 15 -22.78 -8.34 -1.87
N LYS A 16 -22.62 -9.08 -2.96
CA LYS A 16 -21.70 -8.77 -4.05
C LYS A 16 -22.27 -7.62 -4.89
N SER A 17 -21.43 -6.61 -5.19
CA SER A 17 -21.87 -5.43 -5.95
C SER A 17 -21.93 -5.67 -7.44
N TYR A 18 -20.99 -6.45 -7.98
CA TYR A 18 -20.89 -6.74 -9.41
C TYR A 18 -20.91 -8.24 -9.67
N LEU A 19 -21.83 -8.69 -10.51
CA LEU A 19 -21.97 -10.09 -10.87
C LEU A 19 -21.31 -10.36 -12.23
N PRO A 20 -20.23 -11.17 -12.30
CA PRO A 20 -19.64 -11.55 -13.57
C PRO A 20 -20.61 -12.43 -14.36
N ASN A 21 -20.85 -12.09 -15.62
CA ASN A 21 -21.70 -12.85 -16.53
C ASN A 21 -21.08 -12.87 -17.93
N TYR A 22 -19.82 -13.28 -18.00
CA TYR A 22 -19.01 -13.37 -19.21
C TYR A 22 -18.06 -14.57 -19.10
N SER A 23 -17.57 -15.07 -20.23
CA SER A 23 -16.70 -16.25 -20.31
C SER A 23 -17.29 -17.44 -19.55
N GLU A 24 -16.58 -17.96 -18.56
CA GLU A 24 -16.97 -19.08 -17.69
C GLU A 24 -17.96 -18.71 -16.58
N PHE A 25 -18.25 -17.42 -16.36
CA PHE A 25 -19.10 -16.97 -15.27
C PHE A 25 -20.57 -16.78 -15.70
N TYR A 26 -21.49 -17.26 -14.87
CA TYR A 26 -22.94 -17.22 -15.10
C TYR A 26 -23.72 -16.67 -13.90
N GLU A 27 -23.10 -15.84 -13.07
CA GLU A 27 -23.70 -15.43 -11.79
C GLU A 27 -25.02 -14.68 -11.94
N ALA A 28 -25.15 -13.80 -12.94
CA ALA A 28 -26.38 -13.04 -13.18
C ALA A 28 -27.61 -13.90 -13.54
N ARG A 29 -27.42 -15.19 -13.84
CA ARG A 29 -28.53 -16.11 -14.05
C ARG A 29 -29.19 -16.59 -12.77
N GLN A 30 -28.47 -16.52 -11.64
CA GLN A 30 -28.91 -17.14 -10.39
C GLN A 30 -28.93 -16.13 -9.23
N PHE A 31 -28.24 -15.00 -9.36
CA PHE A 31 -28.08 -14.01 -8.30
C PHE A 31 -28.46 -12.62 -8.80
N VAL A 32 -28.73 -11.74 -7.85
CA VAL A 32 -28.94 -10.30 -8.07
C VAL A 32 -27.83 -9.51 -7.40
N GLU A 33 -27.51 -8.37 -7.98
CA GLU A 33 -26.53 -7.44 -7.44
C GLU A 33 -26.98 -6.87 -6.07
N ALA A 34 -26.01 -6.32 -5.34
CA ALA A 34 -26.28 -5.60 -4.11
C ALA A 34 -27.28 -4.46 -4.35
N PRO A 35 -28.23 -4.22 -3.43
CA PRO A 35 -29.09 -3.04 -3.51
C PRO A 35 -28.25 -1.75 -3.38
N ALA A 36 -28.71 -0.68 -4.02
CA ALA A 36 -28.05 0.62 -3.98
C ALA A 36 -27.97 1.21 -2.56
N GLU A 37 -28.98 0.93 -1.74
CA GLU A 37 -29.07 1.41 -0.36
C GLU A 37 -28.95 0.24 0.62
N ASN A 38 -28.32 0.53 1.76
CA ASN A 38 -28.28 -0.42 2.86
C ASN A 38 -29.69 -0.59 3.46
N GLY A 39 -30.00 -1.79 3.93
CA GLY A 39 -31.25 -2.14 4.54
C GLY A 39 -31.08 -3.16 5.65
N GLU A 40 -32.11 -3.91 5.91
CA GLU A 40 -32.13 -4.97 6.89
C GLU A 40 -32.62 -6.27 6.23
N HIS A 41 -32.07 -7.39 6.67
CA HIS A 41 -32.46 -8.72 6.25
C HIS A 41 -33.02 -9.49 7.45
N LEU A 42 -34.20 -10.05 7.29
CA LEU A 42 -34.80 -10.94 8.28
C LEU A 42 -34.08 -12.29 8.24
N TRP A 43 -33.34 -12.59 9.28
CA TRP A 43 -32.54 -13.83 9.36
C TRP A 43 -33.32 -14.98 10.02
N LYS A 44 -33.98 -14.68 11.12
CA LYS A 44 -34.87 -15.60 11.85
C LYS A 44 -36.10 -14.86 12.36
N GLU A 45 -37.10 -15.57 12.87
CA GLU A 45 -38.28 -14.92 13.44
C GLU A 45 -37.89 -13.86 14.48
N GLY A 46 -38.15 -12.59 14.13
CA GLY A 46 -37.90 -11.45 14.98
C GLY A 46 -36.47 -10.88 15.02
N GLU A 47 -35.52 -11.47 14.29
CA GLU A 47 -34.17 -10.95 14.18
C GLU A 47 -33.95 -10.27 12.84
N SER A 48 -33.67 -8.96 12.86
CA SER A 48 -33.26 -8.19 11.69
C SER A 48 -31.75 -7.93 11.75
N VAL A 49 -31.06 -8.12 10.62
CA VAL A 49 -29.61 -8.00 10.49
C VAL A 49 -29.29 -6.97 9.39
N PRO A 50 -28.38 -6.03 9.62
CA PRO A 50 -27.92 -5.09 8.61
C PRO A 50 -27.49 -5.79 7.31
N PHE A 51 -27.94 -5.27 6.19
CA PHE A 51 -27.70 -5.83 4.86
C PHE A 51 -27.36 -4.72 3.86
N GLY A 52 -26.23 -4.84 3.18
CA GLY A 52 -25.82 -3.87 2.16
C GLY A 52 -24.35 -3.93 1.82
N ALA A 53 -23.97 -3.35 0.69
CA ALA A 53 -22.57 -3.27 0.27
C ALA A 53 -21.79 -2.17 1.01
N ASN A 54 -22.48 -1.16 1.53
CA ASN A 54 -21.91 0.01 2.20
C ASN A 54 -21.89 -0.13 3.73
N LEU A 55 -21.50 -1.32 4.22
CA LEU A 55 -21.34 -1.59 5.66
C LEU A 55 -19.89 -1.49 6.06
N ILE A 56 -19.61 -0.77 7.15
CA ILE A 56 -18.29 -0.70 7.79
C ILE A 56 -18.41 -1.25 9.21
N PHE A 57 -17.59 -2.24 9.51
CA PHE A 57 -17.54 -2.85 10.83
C PHE A 57 -16.41 -2.22 11.62
N THR A 58 -16.72 -1.58 12.75
CA THR A 58 -15.77 -0.81 13.53
C THR A 58 -15.76 -1.25 15.00
N HIS A 59 -14.58 -1.47 15.54
CA HIS A 59 -14.41 -1.83 16.94
C HIS A 59 -14.69 -0.62 17.85
N GLN A 60 -15.49 -0.81 18.90
CA GLN A 60 -15.97 0.27 19.77
C GLN A 60 -14.86 1.05 20.48
N LYS A 61 -13.78 0.37 20.93
CA LYS A 61 -12.66 0.99 21.65
C LYS A 61 -11.51 1.38 20.72
N TYR A 62 -11.30 0.60 19.65
CA TYR A 62 -10.17 0.77 18.72
C TYR A 62 -10.69 1.13 17.34
N HIS A 63 -11.15 2.37 17.16
CA HIS A 63 -11.81 2.82 15.93
C HIS A 63 -10.96 2.67 14.66
N ARG A 64 -9.62 2.53 14.79
CA ARG A 64 -8.74 2.18 13.67
C ARG A 64 -8.89 0.73 13.25
N PHE A 65 -9.39 -0.13 14.12
CA PHE A 65 -9.79 -1.48 13.75
C PHE A 65 -11.19 -1.41 13.13
N SER A 66 -11.19 -1.06 11.86
CA SER A 66 -12.37 -0.94 11.02
C SER A 66 -12.13 -1.65 9.71
N PHE A 67 -13.13 -2.40 9.24
CA PHE A 67 -13.03 -3.14 7.99
C PHE A 67 -14.30 -3.02 7.16
N GLY A 68 -14.11 -3.12 5.85
CA GLY A 68 -15.16 -3.29 4.86
C GLY A 68 -14.93 -4.56 4.05
N ILE A 69 -15.95 -5.00 3.36
CA ILE A 69 -15.93 -6.25 2.58
C ILE A 69 -16.36 -5.96 1.15
N GLU A 70 -15.64 -6.53 0.20
CA GLU A 70 -16.05 -6.66 -1.19
C GLU A 70 -15.86 -8.12 -1.62
N LEU A 71 -16.50 -8.55 -2.70
CA LEU A 71 -16.50 -9.96 -3.09
C LEU A 71 -16.00 -10.16 -4.52
N CYS A 72 -14.90 -10.92 -4.64
CA CYS A 72 -14.41 -11.47 -5.90
C CYS A 72 -14.35 -10.42 -7.03
N GLU A 73 -15.31 -10.44 -7.95
CA GLU A 73 -15.42 -9.55 -9.12
C GLU A 73 -15.36 -8.07 -8.75
N ASP A 74 -15.81 -7.69 -7.57
CA ASP A 74 -15.81 -6.29 -7.12
C ASP A 74 -14.41 -5.64 -7.24
N LEU A 75 -13.32 -6.40 -6.99
CA LEU A 75 -11.95 -5.93 -7.17
C LEU A 75 -11.56 -5.72 -8.64
N TRP A 76 -12.16 -6.48 -9.56
CA TRP A 76 -11.76 -6.51 -10.98
C TRP A 76 -12.40 -5.40 -11.79
N THR A 77 -13.41 -4.73 -11.22
CA THR A 77 -14.11 -3.62 -11.87
C THR A 77 -13.23 -2.37 -11.95
N PRO A 78 -13.50 -1.44 -12.89
CA PRO A 78 -12.75 -0.17 -12.99
C PRO A 78 -12.79 0.69 -11.73
N ILE A 79 -13.88 0.61 -10.96
CA ILE A 79 -14.07 1.34 -9.69
C ILE A 79 -14.52 0.34 -8.62
N PRO A 80 -13.55 -0.32 -7.94
CA PRO A 80 -13.86 -1.27 -6.88
C PRO A 80 -14.53 -0.60 -5.67
N PRO A 81 -15.52 -1.26 -5.03
CA PRO A 81 -16.18 -0.75 -3.82
C PRO A 81 -15.22 -0.42 -2.68
N SER A 82 -14.10 -1.13 -2.59
CA SER A 82 -13.04 -0.88 -1.59
C SER A 82 -12.49 0.54 -1.61
N GLY A 83 -12.55 1.25 -2.72
CA GLY A 83 -12.19 2.67 -2.78
C GLY A 83 -13.09 3.53 -1.89
N GLU A 84 -14.40 3.37 -2.02
CA GLU A 84 -15.40 4.09 -1.23
C GLU A 84 -15.43 3.62 0.22
N LEU A 85 -15.33 2.30 0.47
CA LEU A 85 -15.20 1.74 1.82
C LEU A 85 -14.00 2.35 2.58
N ALA A 86 -12.86 2.48 1.92
CA ALA A 86 -11.67 3.09 2.53
C ALA A 86 -11.87 4.58 2.82
N MET A 87 -12.48 5.33 1.90
CA MET A 87 -12.82 6.74 2.10
C MET A 87 -13.85 6.95 3.20
N ALA A 88 -14.77 6.00 3.38
CA ALA A 88 -15.74 6.01 4.46
C ALA A 88 -15.15 5.61 5.82
N GLY A 89 -13.92 5.09 5.87
CA GLY A 89 -13.18 4.86 7.12
C GLY A 89 -12.64 3.44 7.34
N ALA A 90 -12.92 2.49 6.46
CA ALA A 90 -12.36 1.15 6.57
C ALA A 90 -10.84 1.17 6.39
N HIS A 91 -10.08 0.69 7.39
CA HIS A 91 -8.62 0.54 7.31
C HIS A 91 -8.21 -0.83 6.76
N ILE A 92 -9.10 -1.79 6.85
CA ILE A 92 -8.91 -3.14 6.35
C ILE A 92 -9.99 -3.43 5.32
N ILE A 93 -9.61 -3.99 4.19
CA ILE A 93 -10.52 -4.49 3.17
C ILE A 93 -10.38 -6.02 3.13
N LEU A 94 -11.51 -6.69 3.22
CA LEU A 94 -11.60 -8.14 3.10
C LEU A 94 -12.25 -8.48 1.77
N ASN A 95 -11.60 -9.32 0.97
CA ASN A 95 -12.16 -9.83 -0.27
C ASN A 95 -12.26 -11.35 -0.21
N LEU A 96 -13.48 -11.86 -0.28
CA LEU A 96 -13.77 -13.29 -0.35
C LEU A 96 -14.02 -13.62 -1.82
N SER A 97 -13.14 -14.44 -2.40
CA SER A 97 -13.15 -14.77 -3.82
C SER A 97 -13.31 -16.27 -4.06
N ALA A 98 -13.96 -16.58 -5.17
CA ALA A 98 -13.86 -17.84 -5.86
C ALA A 98 -13.41 -17.53 -7.31
N SER A 99 -12.17 -17.05 -7.42
CA SER A 99 -11.56 -16.69 -8.70
C SER A 99 -10.84 -17.92 -9.25
N ASP A 100 -11.28 -18.37 -10.42
CA ASP A 100 -10.64 -19.48 -11.12
C ASP A 100 -9.18 -19.13 -11.47
N GLU A 101 -8.36 -20.14 -11.72
CA GLU A 101 -6.98 -19.95 -12.06
C GLU A 101 -6.72 -20.16 -13.55
N LEU A 102 -6.11 -19.17 -14.17
CA LEU A 102 -5.64 -19.19 -15.56
C LEU A 102 -4.15 -18.88 -15.60
N THR A 103 -3.49 -19.29 -16.68
CA THR A 103 -2.06 -19.01 -16.88
C THR A 103 -1.77 -17.52 -16.78
N GLY A 104 -0.95 -17.13 -15.80
CA GLY A 104 -0.57 -15.73 -15.54
C GLY A 104 -1.52 -14.93 -14.66
N LYS A 105 -2.72 -15.45 -14.34
CA LYS A 105 -3.73 -14.73 -13.54
C LYS A 105 -3.28 -14.46 -12.10
N ALA A 106 -2.52 -15.36 -11.48
CA ALA A 106 -1.96 -15.16 -10.13
C ALA A 106 -1.08 -13.90 -10.06
N GLY A 107 -0.22 -13.67 -11.07
CA GLY A 107 0.58 -12.45 -11.14
C GLY A 107 -0.26 -11.19 -11.28
N TYR A 108 -1.25 -11.21 -12.16
CA TYR A 108 -2.18 -10.10 -12.35
C TYR A 108 -3.00 -9.81 -11.09
N ARG A 109 -3.55 -10.84 -10.45
CA ARG A 109 -4.27 -10.74 -9.17
C ARG A 109 -3.41 -10.09 -8.09
N ARG A 110 -2.15 -10.51 -7.95
CA ARG A 110 -1.19 -9.90 -7.00
C ARG A 110 -1.05 -8.40 -7.24
N GLU A 111 -0.86 -7.99 -8.49
CA GLU A 111 -0.72 -6.56 -8.82
C GLU A 111 -2.01 -5.77 -8.58
N LEU A 112 -3.18 -6.33 -8.86
CA LEU A 112 -4.47 -5.69 -8.51
C LEU A 112 -4.59 -5.45 -7.01
N VAL A 113 -4.37 -6.48 -6.20
CA VAL A 113 -4.46 -6.39 -4.73
C VAL A 113 -3.44 -5.38 -4.18
N LYS A 114 -2.20 -5.41 -4.65
CA LYS A 114 -1.15 -4.44 -4.27
C LYS A 114 -1.56 -3.01 -4.60
N ASN A 115 -1.98 -2.78 -5.84
CA ASN A 115 -2.37 -1.46 -6.30
C ASN A 115 -3.58 -0.92 -5.54
N GLN A 116 -4.58 -1.77 -5.29
CA GLN A 116 -5.76 -1.36 -4.54
C GLN A 116 -5.43 -1.05 -3.08
N SER A 117 -4.63 -1.87 -2.41
CA SER A 117 -4.11 -1.61 -1.07
C SER A 117 -3.33 -0.29 -0.98
N ALA A 118 -2.43 -0.02 -1.94
CA ALA A 118 -1.65 1.21 -2.00
C ALA A 118 -2.52 2.45 -2.24
N ARG A 119 -3.45 2.37 -3.20
CA ARG A 119 -4.35 3.47 -3.56
C ARG A 119 -5.26 3.87 -2.41
N THR A 120 -5.76 2.88 -1.67
CA THR A 120 -6.70 3.08 -0.55
C THR A 120 -6.00 3.26 0.80
N LEU A 121 -4.66 3.19 0.84
CA LEU A 121 -3.89 3.22 2.09
C LEU A 121 -4.49 2.28 3.14
N SER A 122 -4.74 1.04 2.75
CA SER A 122 -5.40 0.02 3.58
C SER A 122 -4.58 -1.26 3.66
N ALA A 123 -4.91 -2.09 4.64
CA ALA A 123 -4.61 -3.50 4.56
C ALA A 123 -5.66 -4.16 3.66
N TYR A 124 -5.23 -5.01 2.73
CA TYR A 124 -6.11 -5.75 1.85
C TYR A 124 -5.86 -7.25 2.02
N LEU A 125 -6.89 -7.97 2.43
CA LEU A 125 -6.87 -9.40 2.67
C LEU A 125 -7.71 -10.09 1.60
N TYR A 126 -7.06 -10.83 0.73
CA TYR A 126 -7.69 -11.57 -0.35
C TYR A 126 -7.67 -13.05 0.00
N ALA A 127 -8.86 -13.65 0.14
CA ALA A 127 -9.04 -15.06 0.41
C ALA A 127 -9.71 -15.72 -0.79
N ASP A 128 -9.01 -16.65 -1.43
CA ASP A 128 -9.46 -17.33 -2.64
C ASP A 128 -9.88 -18.77 -2.39
N ALA A 129 -10.84 -19.23 -3.14
CA ALA A 129 -11.23 -20.63 -3.17
C ALA A 129 -10.06 -21.51 -3.60
N GLY A 130 -9.99 -22.73 -3.06
CA GLY A 130 -8.90 -23.66 -3.32
C GLY A 130 -9.37 -25.11 -3.33
N GLU A 131 -8.54 -25.99 -2.77
CA GLU A 131 -8.84 -27.41 -2.65
C GLU A 131 -10.20 -27.65 -1.96
N GLY A 132 -11.05 -28.44 -2.58
CA GLY A 132 -12.39 -28.74 -2.08
C GLY A 132 -13.49 -27.96 -2.78
N GLU A 133 -13.16 -26.95 -3.60
CA GLU A 133 -14.14 -26.29 -4.45
C GLU A 133 -14.47 -27.13 -5.68
N SER A 134 -15.67 -26.93 -6.24
CA SER A 134 -16.10 -27.64 -7.45
C SER A 134 -15.25 -27.28 -8.66
N THR A 135 -14.86 -28.27 -9.46
CA THR A 135 -14.01 -28.12 -10.65
C THR A 135 -14.71 -28.54 -11.94
N MET A 136 -15.98 -28.19 -12.13
CA MET A 136 -16.67 -28.55 -13.37
C MET A 136 -15.99 -27.88 -14.58
N ASP A 137 -16.04 -26.55 -14.65
CA ASP A 137 -15.48 -25.75 -15.74
C ASP A 137 -14.29 -24.90 -15.29
N MET A 138 -14.05 -24.80 -13.99
CA MET A 138 -13.06 -23.93 -13.37
C MET A 138 -12.15 -24.69 -12.42
N VAL A 139 -10.93 -24.19 -12.24
CA VAL A 139 -9.95 -24.71 -11.26
C VAL A 139 -9.56 -23.59 -10.33
N PHE A 140 -9.52 -23.86 -9.03
CA PHE A 140 -9.24 -22.88 -8.00
C PHE A 140 -7.89 -23.15 -7.33
N ALA A 141 -7.05 -22.14 -7.23
CA ALA A 141 -5.66 -22.28 -6.80
C ALA A 141 -5.42 -22.05 -5.31
N GLY A 142 -6.37 -21.46 -4.58
CA GLY A 142 -6.16 -21.03 -3.19
C GLY A 142 -5.07 -19.98 -3.04
N HIS A 143 -5.00 -19.03 -3.97
CA HIS A 143 -4.00 -17.97 -3.97
C HIS A 143 -4.41 -16.82 -3.06
N ASN A 144 -4.01 -16.91 -1.79
CA ASN A 144 -4.35 -15.96 -0.75
C ASN A 144 -3.26 -14.89 -0.59
N LEU A 145 -3.66 -13.67 -0.25
CA LEU A 145 -2.77 -12.50 -0.12
C LEU A 145 -3.14 -11.67 1.11
N ILE A 146 -2.14 -11.23 1.86
CA ILE A 146 -2.25 -10.16 2.85
C ILE A 146 -1.30 -9.05 2.45
N VAL A 147 -1.86 -7.88 2.13
CA VAL A 147 -1.12 -6.73 1.62
C VAL A 147 -1.39 -5.51 2.52
N GLU A 148 -0.37 -4.74 2.84
CA GLU A 148 -0.47 -3.50 3.63
C GLU A 148 0.15 -2.35 2.86
N ASN A 149 -0.65 -1.35 2.49
CA ASN A 149 -0.18 -0.17 1.74
C ASN A 149 0.73 -0.53 0.54
N GLY A 150 0.27 -1.47 -0.28
CA GLY A 150 0.96 -1.94 -1.48
C GLY A 150 2.11 -2.93 -1.26
N VAL A 151 2.43 -3.26 -0.01
CA VAL A 151 3.48 -4.23 0.32
C VAL A 151 2.86 -5.59 0.66
N VAL A 152 3.25 -6.64 -0.05
CA VAL A 152 2.82 -8.01 0.27
C VAL A 152 3.49 -8.44 1.57
N LEU A 153 2.69 -8.70 2.60
CA LEU A 153 3.16 -9.20 3.89
C LEU A 153 3.24 -10.73 3.91
N LYS A 154 2.21 -11.37 3.34
CA LYS A 154 2.11 -12.82 3.20
C LYS A 154 1.38 -13.17 1.92
N GLU A 155 1.76 -14.30 1.34
CA GLU A 155 1.18 -14.83 0.13
C GLU A 155 1.28 -16.36 0.12
N SER A 156 0.20 -17.06 -0.22
CA SER A 156 0.24 -18.49 -0.48
C SER A 156 0.69 -18.75 -1.92
N LYS A 157 1.35 -19.88 -2.14
CA LYS A 157 1.61 -20.31 -3.51
C LYS A 157 0.34 -20.94 -4.11
N PRO A 158 0.00 -20.63 -5.37
CA PRO A 158 -1.06 -21.32 -6.07
C PRO A 158 -0.89 -22.84 -6.00
N PHE A 159 -1.96 -23.56 -5.70
CA PHE A 159 -2.02 -25.02 -5.60
C PHE A 159 -1.17 -25.67 -4.48
N ALA A 160 -0.61 -24.88 -3.57
CA ALA A 160 0.25 -25.42 -2.50
C ALA A 160 -0.53 -26.01 -1.30
N GLY A 161 -1.85 -25.81 -1.24
CA GLY A 161 -2.68 -26.27 -0.12
C GLY A 161 -2.42 -25.54 1.21
N GLU A 162 -1.74 -24.39 1.17
CA GLU A 162 -1.55 -23.52 2.34
C GLU A 162 -2.90 -22.94 2.76
N LYS A 163 -3.37 -23.31 3.97
CA LYS A 163 -4.70 -22.96 4.44
C LYS A 163 -4.73 -21.62 5.18
N ASP A 164 -3.68 -21.33 5.96
CA ASP A 164 -3.68 -20.21 6.90
C ASP A 164 -2.52 -19.25 6.64
N LEU A 165 -2.84 -18.01 6.31
CA LEU A 165 -1.88 -16.91 6.29
C LEU A 165 -2.09 -16.05 7.55
N ILE A 166 -1.04 -15.87 8.34
CA ILE A 166 -1.09 -15.10 9.58
C ILE A 166 0.01 -14.05 9.56
N THR A 167 -0.36 -12.80 9.82
CA THR A 167 0.58 -11.67 10.03
C THR A 167 -0.09 -10.55 10.81
N GLU A 168 0.69 -9.61 11.29
CA GLU A 168 0.21 -8.39 11.94
C GLU A 168 0.08 -7.25 10.93
N ILE A 169 -0.92 -6.38 11.15
CA ILE A 169 -1.17 -5.18 10.37
C ILE A 169 -0.95 -3.94 11.24
N ASP A 170 -0.18 -2.98 10.75
CA ASP A 170 0.05 -1.70 11.44
C ASP A 170 -1.02 -0.67 11.10
N LEU A 171 -2.15 -0.74 11.83
CA LEU A 171 -3.26 0.20 11.68
C LEU A 171 -2.85 1.65 12.03
N GLY A 172 -1.86 1.81 12.93
CA GLY A 172 -1.34 3.13 13.30
C GLY A 172 -0.64 3.79 12.11
N ARG A 173 0.19 3.05 11.40
CA ARG A 173 0.87 3.50 10.18
C ARG A 173 -0.12 3.86 9.08
N LEU A 174 -1.08 2.97 8.78
CA LEU A 174 -2.11 3.22 7.77
C LEU A 174 -2.89 4.51 8.05
N HIS A 175 -3.31 4.69 9.31
CA HIS A 175 -4.02 5.89 9.73
C HIS A 175 -3.15 7.15 9.57
N ASN A 176 -1.87 7.09 9.93
CA ASN A 176 -0.95 8.22 9.80
C ASN A 176 -0.71 8.59 8.33
N GLU A 177 -0.52 7.61 7.44
CA GLU A 177 -0.37 7.87 6.01
C GLU A 177 -1.62 8.54 5.41
N ARG A 178 -2.83 8.09 5.77
CA ARG A 178 -4.08 8.75 5.35
C ARG A 178 -4.16 10.20 5.82
N ARG A 179 -3.74 10.49 7.06
CA ARG A 179 -3.72 11.88 7.58
C ARG A 179 -2.74 12.78 6.84
N ARG A 180 -1.61 12.24 6.41
CA ARG A 180 -0.59 13.00 5.65
C ARG A 180 -1.04 13.28 4.22
N MET A 181 -1.84 12.41 3.63
CA MET A 181 -2.37 12.58 2.28
C MET A 181 -3.63 13.44 2.31
N THR A 182 -3.49 14.75 2.19
CA THR A 182 -4.60 15.72 2.27
C THR A 182 -5.68 15.50 1.20
N THR A 183 -5.32 14.90 0.07
CA THR A 183 -6.27 14.55 -1.00
C THR A 183 -7.14 13.35 -0.64
N PHE A 184 -6.67 12.43 0.20
CA PHE A 184 -7.45 11.29 0.66
C PHE A 184 -8.68 11.73 1.46
N THR A 185 -8.51 12.71 2.36
CA THR A 185 -9.59 13.20 3.22
C THR A 185 -10.66 13.99 2.47
N LYS A 186 -10.34 14.55 1.30
CA LYS A 186 -11.31 15.32 0.49
C LYS A 186 -12.38 14.46 -0.19
N GLY A 187 -12.12 13.16 -0.33
CA GLY A 187 -13.05 12.21 -0.95
C GLY A 187 -13.99 11.50 0.04
N GLN A 188 -13.93 11.81 1.34
CA GLN A 188 -14.72 11.11 2.34
C GLN A 188 -16.23 11.28 2.11
N LYS A 189 -16.88 10.16 1.84
CA LYS A 189 -18.34 10.03 1.76
C LYS A 189 -18.79 9.18 2.95
N LYS A 190 -19.26 9.82 4.01
CA LYS A 190 -19.71 9.10 5.21
C LYS A 190 -21.22 8.86 5.27
N ASP A 191 -21.97 9.70 4.58
CA ASP A 191 -23.43 9.73 4.72
C ASP A 191 -24.14 8.52 4.08
N ASP A 192 -23.49 7.87 3.10
CA ASP A 192 -24.02 6.70 2.39
C ASP A 192 -23.62 5.36 3.04
N PHE A 193 -22.87 5.39 4.16
CA PHE A 193 -22.31 4.21 4.79
C PHE A 193 -22.90 3.97 6.18
N THR A 194 -23.23 2.73 6.49
CA THR A 194 -23.69 2.29 7.79
C THR A 194 -22.55 1.71 8.61
N THR A 195 -22.27 2.28 9.78
CA THR A 195 -21.25 1.74 10.68
C THR A 195 -21.87 0.77 11.65
N ILE A 196 -21.38 -0.47 11.64
CA ILE A 196 -21.75 -1.53 12.57
C ILE A 196 -20.68 -1.60 13.66
N TRP A 197 -21.08 -1.33 14.89
CA TRP A 197 -20.17 -1.36 16.03
C TRP A 197 -20.11 -2.74 16.66
N PHE A 198 -18.90 -3.22 16.93
CA PHE A 198 -18.68 -4.46 17.68
C PHE A 198 -17.62 -4.26 18.76
N ASP A 199 -17.68 -5.07 19.81
CA ASP A 199 -16.67 -5.09 20.87
C ASP A 199 -16.09 -6.49 20.97
N SER A 200 -14.76 -6.58 20.96
CA SER A 200 -14.04 -7.83 21.10
C SER A 200 -12.97 -7.72 22.18
N SER A 201 -12.63 -8.84 22.81
CA SER A 201 -11.42 -8.90 23.64
C SER A 201 -10.19 -8.65 22.76
N VAL A 202 -9.33 -7.77 23.20
CA VAL A 202 -8.06 -7.48 22.56
C VAL A 202 -6.96 -7.96 23.51
N PRO A 203 -5.97 -8.75 23.06
CA PRO A 203 -4.87 -9.15 23.91
C PRO A 203 -4.08 -7.93 24.37
N GLU A 204 -3.67 -7.89 25.63
CA GLU A 204 -2.89 -6.79 26.19
C GLU A 204 -1.50 -6.71 25.53
N GLU A 205 -0.92 -7.86 25.21
CA GLU A 205 0.37 -7.95 24.52
C GLU A 205 0.25 -8.88 23.30
N THR A 206 0.85 -8.47 22.19
CA THR A 206 0.94 -9.29 20.98
C THR A 206 2.41 -9.47 20.60
N LYS A 207 2.84 -10.72 20.51
CA LYS A 207 4.16 -11.05 19.99
C LYS A 207 4.15 -10.88 18.47
N LEU A 208 4.94 -9.92 17.99
CA LEU A 208 5.06 -9.70 16.55
C LEU A 208 5.79 -10.86 15.86
N THR A 209 5.22 -11.35 14.77
CA THR A 209 5.81 -12.38 13.91
C THR A 209 6.47 -11.78 12.67
N ARG A 210 6.08 -10.56 12.28
CA ARG A 210 6.71 -9.84 11.16
C ARG A 210 8.03 -9.19 11.57
N SER A 211 8.98 -9.18 10.66
CA SER A 211 10.26 -8.49 10.82
C SER A 211 10.21 -7.11 10.16
N PHE A 212 10.97 -6.17 10.74
CA PHE A 212 11.15 -4.83 10.18
C PHE A 212 12.61 -4.67 9.75
N GLU A 213 12.82 -4.06 8.58
CA GLU A 213 14.16 -3.78 8.11
C GLU A 213 14.85 -2.75 9.01
N LYS A 214 16.09 -3.06 9.45
CA LYS A 214 16.89 -2.15 10.28
C LYS A 214 17.38 -0.94 9.51
N THR A 215 17.49 -1.07 8.19
CA THR A 215 17.99 -0.04 7.27
C THR A 215 16.98 0.21 6.15
N PRO A 216 15.79 0.79 6.46
CA PRO A 216 14.67 0.88 5.50
C PRO A 216 14.97 1.76 4.27
N PHE A 217 16.02 2.61 4.36
CA PHE A 217 16.39 3.50 3.27
C PHE A 217 17.48 2.93 2.35
N VAL A 218 18.12 1.81 2.76
CA VAL A 218 19.20 1.18 2.00
C VAL A 218 18.73 -0.13 1.41
N PRO A 219 18.63 -0.26 0.07
CA PRO A 219 18.23 -1.52 -0.54
C PRO A 219 19.17 -2.66 -0.18
N SER A 220 18.60 -3.84 0.08
CA SER A 220 19.34 -5.02 0.51
C SER A 220 20.27 -5.57 -0.58
N THR A 221 19.88 -5.47 -1.85
CA THR A 221 20.68 -5.97 -2.97
C THR A 221 21.60 -4.88 -3.54
N ARG A 222 22.78 -5.29 -4.06
CA ARG A 222 23.71 -4.37 -4.67
C ARG A 222 23.12 -3.66 -5.89
N ALA A 223 22.45 -4.39 -6.76
CA ALA A 223 21.84 -3.84 -7.98
C ALA A 223 20.82 -2.72 -7.65
N HIS A 224 19.91 -2.97 -6.71
CA HIS A 224 18.95 -1.95 -6.29
C HIS A 224 19.60 -0.76 -5.57
N ARG A 225 20.75 -0.96 -4.89
CA ARG A 225 21.50 0.17 -4.30
C ARG A 225 22.13 1.03 -5.39
N GLU A 226 22.75 0.43 -6.39
CA GLU A 226 23.36 1.14 -7.51
C GLU A 226 22.29 1.95 -8.27
N GLU A 227 21.16 1.34 -8.60
CA GLU A 227 20.02 1.99 -9.23
C GLU A 227 19.51 3.19 -8.39
N ARG A 228 19.30 2.99 -7.09
CA ARG A 228 18.85 4.07 -6.19
C ARG A 228 19.86 5.19 -6.04
N CYS A 229 21.16 4.88 -5.94
CA CYS A 229 22.20 5.90 -5.89
C CYS A 229 22.24 6.72 -7.17
N GLU A 230 22.12 6.07 -8.32
CA GLU A 230 22.06 6.74 -9.61
C GLU A 230 20.82 7.65 -9.72
N GLU A 231 19.65 7.18 -9.27
CA GLU A 231 18.42 7.97 -9.22
C GLU A 231 18.58 9.21 -8.32
N ILE A 232 19.14 9.05 -7.12
CA ILE A 232 19.36 10.16 -6.17
C ILE A 232 20.30 11.21 -6.77
N LEU A 233 21.41 10.78 -7.37
CA LEU A 233 22.36 11.68 -8.03
C LEU A 233 21.72 12.38 -9.23
N ALA A 234 20.95 11.66 -10.03
CA ALA A 234 20.24 12.22 -11.17
C ALA A 234 19.24 13.32 -10.74
N ILE A 235 18.37 13.03 -9.78
CA ILE A 235 17.37 13.98 -9.27
C ILE A 235 18.05 15.30 -8.84
N GLN A 236 19.10 15.21 -8.02
CA GLN A 236 19.80 16.38 -7.52
C GLN A 236 20.56 17.14 -8.63
N SER A 237 21.28 16.42 -9.48
CA SER A 237 22.07 17.01 -10.56
C SER A 237 21.22 17.71 -11.61
N TYR A 238 20.10 17.11 -12.02
CA TYR A 238 19.17 17.73 -12.97
C TYR A 238 18.47 18.95 -12.35
N GLY A 239 18.15 18.90 -11.06
CA GLY A 239 17.62 20.06 -10.34
C GLY A 239 18.58 21.25 -10.36
N LEU A 240 19.86 21.00 -10.04
CA LEU A 240 20.92 22.03 -10.08
C LEU A 240 21.17 22.50 -11.51
N ALA A 241 21.31 21.59 -12.47
CA ALA A 241 21.53 21.94 -13.90
C ALA A 241 20.42 22.83 -14.43
N LYS A 242 19.14 22.58 -14.06
CA LYS A 242 18.03 23.44 -14.44
C LYS A 242 18.19 24.87 -13.88
N ARG A 243 18.65 25.02 -12.65
CA ARG A 243 18.89 26.34 -12.02
C ARG A 243 20.03 27.08 -12.71
N LEU A 244 21.18 26.43 -12.90
CA LEU A 244 22.33 27.01 -13.59
C LEU A 244 21.96 27.46 -15.00
N ARG A 245 21.29 26.64 -15.77
CA ARG A 245 20.82 26.99 -17.12
C ARG A 245 19.88 28.19 -17.11
N HIS A 246 18.93 28.24 -16.17
CA HIS A 246 17.95 29.34 -16.07
C HIS A 246 18.60 30.67 -15.72
N THR A 247 19.55 30.67 -14.79
CA THR A 247 20.26 31.88 -14.34
C THR A 247 21.40 32.29 -15.26
N GLY A 248 21.85 31.42 -16.16
CA GLY A 248 23.04 31.62 -16.98
C GLY A 248 24.36 31.55 -16.19
N CYS A 249 24.32 31.09 -14.94
CA CYS A 249 25.52 30.95 -14.10
C CYS A 249 26.48 29.89 -14.64
N LYS A 250 27.75 30.25 -14.75
CA LYS A 250 28.85 29.37 -15.16
C LYS A 250 29.76 28.99 -14.00
N HIS A 251 29.48 29.46 -12.80
CA HIS A 251 30.25 29.21 -11.60
C HIS A 251 29.35 28.72 -10.48
N ALA A 252 29.89 27.81 -9.65
CA ALA A 252 29.30 27.35 -8.41
C ALA A 252 30.34 27.39 -7.29
N VAL A 253 29.94 27.87 -6.12
CA VAL A 253 30.83 27.93 -4.96
C VAL A 253 30.31 26.96 -3.89
N ILE A 254 31.16 26.07 -3.40
CA ILE A 254 30.82 25.06 -2.42
C ILE A 254 31.73 25.14 -1.23
N GLY A 255 31.18 25.27 -0.02
CA GLY A 255 31.90 25.10 1.21
C GLY A 255 32.18 23.62 1.51
N LEU A 256 33.42 23.18 1.45
CA LEU A 256 33.82 21.80 1.74
C LEU A 256 34.32 21.67 3.19
N SER A 257 33.54 20.93 3.99
CA SER A 257 33.91 20.62 5.36
C SER A 257 34.67 19.30 5.53
N GLY A 258 34.82 18.51 4.45
CA GLY A 258 35.32 17.12 4.49
C GLY A 258 34.27 16.10 4.95
N GLY A 259 33.01 16.52 5.22
CA GLY A 259 31.91 15.66 5.58
C GLY A 259 31.18 15.11 4.33
N LEU A 260 30.34 14.08 4.54
CA LEU A 260 29.59 13.42 3.47
C LEU A 260 28.65 14.36 2.70
N ASP A 261 28.00 15.30 3.40
CA ASP A 261 27.04 16.22 2.78
C ASP A 261 27.71 17.15 1.76
N SER A 262 28.84 17.75 2.15
CA SER A 262 29.60 18.63 1.26
C SER A 262 30.25 17.88 0.11
N THR A 263 30.68 16.65 0.35
CA THR A 263 31.22 15.76 -0.72
C THR A 263 30.11 15.40 -1.72
N LEU A 264 28.92 15.04 -1.24
CA LEU A 264 27.78 14.78 -2.11
C LEU A 264 27.39 16.02 -2.93
N ALA A 265 27.37 17.20 -2.29
CA ALA A 265 27.11 18.46 -2.99
C ALA A 265 28.12 18.72 -4.12
N LEU A 266 29.42 18.42 -3.88
CA LEU A 266 30.44 18.51 -4.92
C LEU A 266 30.18 17.55 -6.08
N LEU A 267 29.91 16.28 -5.81
CA LEU A 267 29.62 15.27 -6.84
C LEU A 267 28.38 15.64 -7.69
N VAL A 268 27.33 16.11 -7.03
CA VAL A 268 26.11 16.61 -7.70
C VAL A 268 26.43 17.81 -8.59
N THR A 269 27.29 18.74 -8.13
CA THR A 269 27.67 19.92 -8.90
C THR A 269 28.51 19.54 -10.11
N VAL A 270 29.52 18.68 -9.95
CA VAL A 270 30.32 18.14 -11.07
C VAL A 270 29.43 17.53 -12.13
N ARG A 271 28.50 16.65 -11.72
CA ARG A 271 27.56 16.00 -12.64
C ARG A 271 26.65 17.00 -13.37
N ALA A 272 26.20 18.05 -12.66
CA ALA A 272 25.39 19.11 -13.27
C ALA A 272 26.17 19.92 -14.29
N PHE A 273 27.45 20.23 -14.03
CA PHE A 273 28.34 20.90 -14.95
C PHE A 273 28.62 20.06 -16.19
N ASP A 274 28.93 18.78 -16.03
CA ASP A 274 29.11 17.82 -17.13
C ASP A 274 27.85 17.73 -18.00
N THR A 275 26.65 17.67 -17.39
CA THR A 275 25.37 17.64 -18.11
C THR A 275 25.13 18.91 -18.94
N LEU A 276 25.64 20.05 -18.51
CA LEU A 276 25.52 21.33 -19.18
C LEU A 276 26.67 21.65 -20.14
N ASN A 277 27.69 20.79 -20.22
CA ASN A 277 28.96 21.04 -20.90
C ASN A 277 29.64 22.33 -20.40
N LEU A 278 29.60 22.57 -19.10
CA LEU A 278 30.32 23.66 -18.46
C LEU A 278 31.70 23.18 -18.00
N GLU A 279 32.69 24.08 -18.05
CA GLU A 279 34.04 23.77 -17.59
C GLU A 279 34.04 23.56 -16.06
N ARG A 280 34.62 22.46 -15.59
CA ARG A 280 34.71 22.12 -14.16
C ARG A 280 35.48 23.12 -13.35
N GLU A 281 36.36 23.91 -13.97
CA GLU A 281 37.07 25.03 -13.39
C GLU A 281 36.15 26.12 -12.82
N GLY A 282 34.89 26.15 -13.31
CA GLY A 282 33.84 26.99 -12.74
C GLY A 282 33.35 26.55 -11.36
N ILE A 283 33.77 25.37 -10.86
CA ILE A 283 33.41 24.87 -9.53
C ILE A 283 34.48 25.30 -8.55
N VAL A 284 34.15 26.26 -7.69
CA VAL A 284 35.03 26.80 -6.68
C VAL A 284 34.75 26.14 -5.35
N CYS A 285 35.72 25.36 -4.86
CA CYS A 285 35.64 24.69 -3.55
C CYS A 285 36.37 25.52 -2.49
N VAL A 286 35.69 25.82 -1.39
CA VAL A 286 36.23 26.63 -0.29
C VAL A 286 36.22 25.82 0.98
N THR A 287 37.40 25.63 1.56
CA THR A 287 37.53 25.08 2.93
C THR A 287 37.72 26.21 3.94
N MET A 288 36.98 26.13 5.04
CA MET A 288 36.94 27.16 6.08
C MET A 288 37.26 26.52 7.44
N PRO A 289 38.51 26.18 7.71
CA PRO A 289 38.88 25.60 9.01
C PRO A 289 38.65 26.62 10.14
N CYS A 290 38.08 26.15 11.23
CA CYS A 290 37.86 26.93 12.45
C CYS A 290 38.35 26.16 13.70
N PHE A 291 38.22 26.75 14.89
CA PHE A 291 38.70 26.17 16.14
C PHE A 291 38.19 24.74 16.44
N GLY A 292 37.06 24.36 15.91
CA GLY A 292 36.50 23.01 16.08
C GLY A 292 36.87 22.03 14.97
N THR A 293 37.61 22.44 13.93
CA THR A 293 37.99 21.58 12.81
C THR A 293 39.09 20.62 13.21
N THR A 294 38.82 19.31 13.13
CA THR A 294 39.86 18.30 13.38
C THR A 294 40.83 18.20 12.20
N ASN A 295 42.09 17.80 12.45
CA ASN A 295 43.05 17.58 11.36
C ASN A 295 42.49 16.61 10.29
N ARG A 296 41.85 15.53 10.74
CA ARG A 296 41.22 14.56 9.83
C ARG A 296 40.19 15.22 8.87
N THR A 297 39.35 16.08 9.42
CA THR A 297 38.31 16.77 8.62
C THR A 297 38.92 17.76 7.65
N TYR A 298 39.99 18.45 8.08
CA TYR A 298 40.75 19.36 7.24
C TYR A 298 41.45 18.63 6.08
N ASP A 299 42.16 17.54 6.38
CA ASP A 299 42.84 16.74 5.37
C ASP A 299 41.87 16.16 4.34
N LEU A 300 40.70 15.66 4.80
CA LEU A 300 39.64 15.18 3.89
C LEU A 300 39.12 16.29 2.98
N SER A 301 38.98 17.53 3.47
CA SER A 301 38.54 18.64 2.63
C SER A 301 39.53 18.95 1.51
N LEU A 302 40.84 18.87 1.82
CA LEU A 302 41.91 19.09 0.84
C LEU A 302 42.00 17.99 -0.22
N ILE A 303 41.77 16.73 0.16
CA ILE A 303 41.72 15.61 -0.81
C ILE A 303 40.65 15.83 -1.87
N HIS A 304 39.47 16.36 -1.49
CA HIS A 304 38.38 16.62 -2.43
C HIS A 304 38.61 17.84 -3.34
N ILE A 305 39.43 18.78 -2.90
CA ILE A 305 39.79 19.95 -3.69
C ILE A 305 40.84 19.58 -4.75
#